data_b1114f81cbdb8f4999e70de57a2fbd7f
#
_entry.id   b1114f81cbdb8f4999e70de57a2fbd7f
#
_cell.length_a   1.000
_cell.length_b   1.000
_cell.length_c   1.000
_cell.angle_alpha   90.00
_cell.angle_beta   90.00
_cell.angle_gamma   90.00
#
_symmetry.space_group_name_H-M   'P 1'
#
loop_
_entity.id
_entity.type
_entity.pdbx_description
1 polymer ?
#
loop_
_entity_poly.entity_id
_entity_poly.type
_entity_poly.pdbx_seq_one_letter_code
_entity_poly.pdbx_strand_id
1 'polypeptide(L)'
;MRDRGFTLVELLVAMGIVTILATVAVPSYRHAMHRAQRLDARLALQRIQYLQERHYAQYLRYAARLGDNRDSPDSLAMPDRSEAGSYELSLLAGEDGQTFTATAQARVGSRQIDDLSCRQLAIDDAGLQRSADAAGNWSSADPQRCWG
;
A
#
# COMPACT_ATOMS: atom_id res chain seq x y z
N MET A 1 39.15 37.44 20.25
CA MET A 1 38.25 36.90 19.26
C MET A 1 36.98 37.74 19.28
N ARG A 2 36.55 38.29 18.15
CA ARG A 2 35.33 39.11 18.09
C ARG A 2 34.20 38.16 17.75
N ASP A 3 33.38 37.81 18.71
CA ASP A 3 32.14 37.08 18.46
C ASP A 3 31.18 37.99 17.71
N ARG A 4 30.93 37.68 16.43
CA ARG A 4 29.93 38.35 15.62
C ARG A 4 28.60 37.67 15.91
N GLY A 5 27.76 38.35 16.69
CA GLY A 5 26.37 37.93 16.88
C GLY A 5 25.54 38.10 15.59
N PHE A 6 24.55 37.23 15.37
CA PHE A 6 23.58 37.33 14.28
C PHE A 6 22.73 38.62 14.43
N THR A 7 22.46 39.26 13.32
CA THR A 7 21.51 40.39 13.30
C THR A 7 20.07 39.88 13.22
N LEU A 8 19.12 40.64 13.76
CA LEU A 8 17.68 40.32 13.72
C LEU A 8 17.19 40.26 12.27
N VAL A 9 17.70 41.11 11.38
CA VAL A 9 17.37 41.09 9.94
C VAL A 9 17.84 39.81 9.26
N GLU A 10 19.02 39.31 9.59
CA GLU A 10 19.57 38.09 9.03
C GLU A 10 18.73 36.88 9.44
N LEU A 11 18.23 36.86 10.69
CA LEU A 11 17.31 35.82 11.16
C LEU A 11 15.96 35.89 10.40
N LEU A 12 15.40 37.07 10.20
CA LEU A 12 14.13 37.22 9.46
C LEU A 12 14.25 36.77 8.00
N VAL A 13 15.36 37.14 7.32
CA VAL A 13 15.61 36.68 5.95
C VAL A 13 15.78 35.18 5.88
N ALA A 14 16.53 34.58 6.81
CA ALA A 14 16.69 33.12 6.89
C ALA A 14 15.36 32.41 7.11
N MET A 15 14.50 32.88 8.02
CA MET A 15 13.16 32.32 8.24
C MET A 15 12.26 32.46 7.00
N GLY A 16 12.35 33.59 6.27
CA GLY A 16 11.62 33.77 5.02
C GLY A 16 12.01 32.75 3.96
N ILE A 17 13.32 32.50 3.78
CA ILE A 17 13.81 31.48 2.84
C ILE A 17 13.37 30.08 3.25
N VAL A 18 13.49 29.70 4.53
CA VAL A 18 13.07 28.41 5.04
C VAL A 18 11.56 28.18 4.81
N THR A 19 10.74 29.20 5.02
CA THR A 19 9.28 29.11 4.80
C THR A 19 8.96 28.83 3.33
N ILE A 20 9.61 29.53 2.40
CA ILE A 20 9.43 29.30 0.95
C ILE A 20 9.86 27.88 0.57
N LEU A 21 11.01 27.40 1.04
CA LEU A 21 11.48 26.06 0.76
C LEU A 21 10.54 24.98 1.34
N ALA A 22 10.02 25.19 2.54
CA ALA A 22 9.11 24.26 3.20
C ALA A 22 7.78 24.08 2.44
N THR A 23 7.27 25.13 1.78
CA THR A 23 6.01 25.04 1.00
C THR A 23 6.12 24.06 -0.17
N VAL A 24 7.29 23.87 -0.74
CA VAL A 24 7.53 22.89 -1.84
C VAL A 24 8.00 21.54 -1.30
N ALA A 25 8.86 21.54 -0.30
CA ALA A 25 9.45 20.30 0.23
C ALA A 25 8.43 19.40 0.93
N VAL A 26 7.51 19.96 1.73
CA VAL A 26 6.54 19.16 2.50
C VAL A 26 5.58 18.37 1.62
N PRO A 27 4.91 18.94 0.60
CA PRO A 27 4.06 18.17 -0.30
C PRO A 27 4.82 17.08 -1.05
N SER A 28 6.01 17.38 -1.57
CA SER A 28 6.84 16.42 -2.29
C SER A 28 7.21 15.22 -1.41
N TYR A 29 7.57 15.46 -0.16
CA TYR A 29 7.86 14.40 0.80
C TYR A 29 6.64 13.50 1.06
N ARG A 30 5.45 14.09 1.25
CA ARG A 30 4.22 13.31 1.45
C ARG A 30 3.91 12.39 0.27
N HIS A 31 4.04 12.88 -0.96
CA HIS A 31 3.85 12.07 -2.16
C HIS A 31 4.86 10.93 -2.27
N ALA A 32 6.13 11.18 -1.90
CA ALA A 32 7.15 10.13 -1.87
C ALA A 32 6.81 9.04 -0.82
N MET A 33 6.33 9.45 0.36
CA MET A 33 5.90 8.51 1.41
C MET A 33 4.72 7.65 0.98
N HIS A 34 3.68 8.24 0.36
CA HIS A 34 2.55 7.45 -0.15
C HIS A 34 2.99 6.42 -1.19
N ARG A 35 3.88 6.79 -2.11
CA ARG A 35 4.44 5.84 -3.09
C ARG A 35 5.21 4.70 -2.43
N ALA A 36 6.04 5.00 -1.42
CA ALA A 36 6.78 3.99 -0.68
C ALA A 36 5.83 3.02 0.06
N GLN A 37 4.75 3.53 0.65
CA GLN A 37 3.76 2.69 1.33
C GLN A 37 2.92 1.86 0.36
N ARG A 38 2.62 2.36 -0.85
CA ARG A 38 1.98 1.55 -1.90
C ARG A 38 2.84 0.34 -2.29
N LEU A 39 4.18 0.47 -2.27
CA LEU A 39 5.07 -0.66 -2.53
C LEU A 39 4.86 -1.78 -1.51
N ASP A 40 4.64 -1.47 -0.23
CA ASP A 40 4.32 -2.45 0.81
C ASP A 40 3.07 -3.27 0.47
N ALA A 41 1.97 -2.61 0.04
CA ALA A 41 0.76 -3.29 -0.42
C ALA A 41 1.00 -4.17 -1.65
N ARG A 42 1.74 -3.65 -2.63
CA ARG A 42 2.05 -4.37 -3.88
C ARG A 42 2.84 -5.65 -3.61
N LEU A 43 3.87 -5.57 -2.78
CA LEU A 43 4.67 -6.73 -2.39
C LEU A 43 3.83 -7.77 -1.64
N ALA A 44 2.94 -7.31 -0.75
CA ALA A 44 2.03 -8.19 -0.03
C ALA A 44 1.05 -8.91 -0.99
N LEU A 45 0.44 -8.19 -1.94
CA LEU A 45 -0.47 -8.76 -2.93
C LEU A 45 0.24 -9.73 -3.89
N GLN A 46 1.44 -9.40 -4.36
CA GLN A 46 2.26 -10.30 -5.17
C GLN A 46 2.64 -11.57 -4.40
N ARG A 47 2.93 -11.44 -3.11
CA ARG A 47 3.18 -12.60 -2.25
C ARG A 47 1.94 -13.48 -2.11
N ILE A 48 0.75 -12.90 -1.94
CA ILE A 48 -0.51 -13.65 -1.93
C ILE A 48 -0.69 -14.40 -3.25
N GLN A 49 -0.52 -13.71 -4.39
CA GLN A 49 -0.63 -14.32 -5.71
C GLN A 49 0.32 -15.52 -5.85
N TYR A 50 1.59 -15.37 -5.52
CA TYR A 50 2.57 -16.46 -5.55
C TYR A 50 2.16 -17.64 -4.65
N LEU A 51 1.67 -17.38 -3.45
CA LEU A 51 1.23 -18.43 -2.53
C LEU A 51 -0.04 -19.11 -3.03
N GLN A 52 -0.95 -18.39 -3.67
CA GLN A 52 -2.15 -18.93 -4.30
C GLN A 52 -1.82 -19.85 -5.47
N GLU A 53 -0.91 -19.45 -6.35
CA GLU A 53 -0.46 -20.33 -7.45
C GLU A 53 0.20 -21.61 -6.92
N ARG A 54 1.03 -21.49 -5.89
CA ARG A 54 1.64 -22.67 -5.25
C ARG A 54 0.59 -23.55 -4.60
N HIS A 55 -0.41 -22.98 -3.96
CA HIS A 55 -1.52 -23.70 -3.35
C HIS A 55 -2.35 -24.42 -4.41
N TYR A 56 -2.68 -23.74 -5.50
CA TYR A 56 -3.41 -24.33 -6.62
C TYR A 56 -2.68 -25.52 -7.25
N ALA A 57 -1.36 -25.45 -7.39
CA ALA A 57 -0.54 -26.54 -7.90
C ALA A 57 -0.60 -27.80 -7.01
N GLN A 58 -0.89 -27.65 -5.73
CA GLN A 58 -0.97 -28.77 -4.78
C GLN A 58 -2.39 -29.31 -4.61
N TYR A 59 -3.39 -28.44 -4.59
CA TYR A 59 -4.77 -28.78 -4.19
C TYR A 59 -5.79 -28.62 -5.32
N LEU A 60 -5.38 -28.13 -6.51
CA LEU A 60 -6.22 -27.83 -7.68
C LEU A 60 -7.36 -26.86 -7.35
N ARG A 61 -7.14 -26.03 -6.34
CA ARG A 61 -8.05 -24.95 -5.91
C ARG A 61 -7.28 -23.87 -5.19
N TYR A 62 -7.75 -22.66 -5.23
CA TYR A 62 -7.22 -21.55 -4.45
C TYR A 62 -7.64 -21.62 -2.99
N ALA A 63 -6.80 -21.14 -2.10
CA ALA A 63 -7.09 -21.04 -0.67
C ALA A 63 -8.17 -19.98 -0.42
N ALA A 64 -9.06 -20.25 0.53
CA ALA A 64 -10.19 -19.37 0.83
C ALA A 64 -9.83 -18.20 1.77
N ARG A 65 -8.69 -18.30 2.50
CA ARG A 65 -8.33 -17.30 3.53
C ARG A 65 -6.81 -17.16 3.68
N LEU A 66 -6.41 -16.05 4.25
CA LEU A 66 -5.01 -15.80 4.63
C LEU A 66 -4.64 -16.68 5.84
N GLY A 67 -4.94 -16.29 7.05
CA GLY A 67 -4.84 -17.04 8.31
C GLY A 67 -3.44 -17.53 8.67
N ASP A 68 -3.20 -17.75 9.95
CA ASP A 68 -1.90 -18.19 10.47
C ASP A 68 -1.74 -19.72 10.56
N ASN A 69 -2.81 -20.48 10.29
CA ASN A 69 -2.80 -21.93 10.44
C ASN A 69 -2.26 -22.62 9.18
N ARG A 70 -1.02 -23.10 9.26
CA ARG A 70 -0.35 -23.85 8.19
C ARG A 70 -0.93 -25.25 7.97
N ASP A 71 -1.65 -25.77 8.93
CA ASP A 71 -2.22 -27.12 8.87
C ASP A 71 -3.61 -27.13 8.21
N SER A 72 -4.15 -25.96 7.86
CA SER A 72 -5.44 -25.87 7.15
C SER A 72 -5.22 -25.83 5.63
N PRO A 73 -5.79 -26.78 4.88
CA PRO A 73 -5.69 -26.80 3.43
C PRO A 73 -6.41 -25.62 2.74
N ASP A 74 -7.14 -24.81 3.50
CA ASP A 74 -7.86 -23.64 2.98
C ASP A 74 -7.16 -22.31 3.32
N SER A 75 -5.97 -22.36 3.93
CA SER A 75 -5.24 -21.19 4.40
C SER A 75 -3.86 -21.05 3.74
N LEU A 76 -3.48 -19.81 3.39
CA LEU A 76 -2.15 -19.49 2.90
C LEU A 76 -1.10 -19.41 4.01
N ALA A 77 -1.49 -19.48 5.27
CA ALA A 77 -0.62 -19.27 6.44
C ALA A 77 0.14 -17.93 6.36
N MET A 78 -0.58 -16.88 6.05
CA MET A 78 -0.06 -15.52 5.87
C MET A 78 -0.85 -14.54 6.75
N PRO A 79 -0.19 -13.56 7.40
CA PRO A 79 -0.89 -12.55 8.19
C PRO A 79 -1.83 -11.69 7.33
N ASP A 80 -2.84 -11.13 7.98
CA ASP A 80 -3.84 -10.24 7.41
C ASP A 80 -3.35 -8.77 7.27
N ARG A 81 -2.04 -8.56 7.41
CA ARG A 81 -1.41 -7.24 7.33
C ARG A 81 -0.18 -7.26 6.45
N SER A 82 0.04 -6.14 5.77
CA SER A 82 1.29 -5.89 5.06
C SER A 82 2.46 -5.77 6.06
N GLU A 83 3.69 -5.97 5.59
CA GLU A 83 4.89 -6.04 6.44
C GLU A 83 5.14 -4.74 7.23
N ALA A 84 4.96 -3.58 6.59
CA ALA A 84 5.04 -2.28 7.26
C ALA A 84 3.77 -1.93 8.06
N GLY A 85 2.73 -2.76 8.01
CA GLY A 85 1.47 -2.57 8.72
C GLY A 85 0.60 -1.42 8.20
N SER A 86 0.89 -0.92 7.00
CA SER A 86 0.16 0.19 6.39
C SER A 86 -1.18 -0.24 5.79
N TYR A 87 -1.30 -1.52 5.43
CA TYR A 87 -2.48 -2.09 4.80
C TYR A 87 -3.00 -3.31 5.53
N GLU A 88 -4.31 -3.45 5.54
CA GLU A 88 -5.03 -4.66 5.89
C GLU A 88 -5.25 -5.48 4.62
N LEU A 89 -4.99 -6.78 4.71
CA LEU A 89 -5.06 -7.70 3.58
C LEU A 89 -6.30 -8.58 3.72
N SER A 90 -6.99 -8.80 2.63
CA SER A 90 -8.13 -9.73 2.56
C SER A 90 -8.03 -10.59 1.31
N LEU A 91 -8.65 -11.76 1.39
CA LEU A 91 -8.70 -12.74 0.33
C LEU A 91 -10.14 -13.22 0.18
N LEU A 92 -10.64 -13.20 -1.04
CA LEU A 92 -11.92 -13.74 -1.43
C LEU A 92 -11.68 -14.78 -2.52
N ALA A 93 -11.99 -16.05 -2.26
CA ALA A 93 -11.99 -17.11 -3.27
C ALA A 93 -13.41 -17.30 -3.83
N GLY A 94 -13.50 -17.72 -5.08
CA GLY A 94 -14.77 -18.17 -5.68
C GLY A 94 -15.28 -19.44 -4.99
N GLU A 95 -16.59 -19.68 -5.07
CA GLU A 95 -17.22 -20.83 -4.42
C GLU A 95 -16.67 -22.19 -4.92
N ASP A 96 -16.25 -22.23 -6.17
CA ASP A 96 -15.62 -23.40 -6.81
C ASP A 96 -14.11 -23.50 -6.53
N GLY A 97 -13.51 -22.49 -5.91
CA GLY A 97 -12.07 -22.39 -5.67
C GLY A 97 -11.23 -22.21 -6.92
N GLN A 98 -11.83 -21.83 -8.05
CA GLN A 98 -11.12 -21.63 -9.33
C GLN A 98 -10.71 -20.18 -9.58
N THR A 99 -11.17 -19.26 -8.76
CA THR A 99 -10.84 -17.84 -8.84
C THR A 99 -10.52 -17.28 -7.46
N PHE A 100 -9.78 -16.19 -7.42
CA PHE A 100 -9.60 -15.42 -6.20
C PHE A 100 -9.46 -13.92 -6.51
N THR A 101 -9.73 -13.11 -5.50
CA THR A 101 -9.35 -11.69 -5.47
C THR A 101 -8.68 -11.40 -4.14
N ALA A 102 -7.46 -10.91 -4.20
CA ALA A 102 -6.73 -10.40 -3.03
C ALA A 102 -6.82 -8.88 -3.01
N THR A 103 -7.10 -8.32 -1.84
CA THR A 103 -7.24 -6.87 -1.65
C THR A 103 -6.35 -6.39 -0.52
N ALA A 104 -5.70 -5.26 -0.72
CA ALA A 104 -4.97 -4.51 0.29
C ALA A 104 -5.69 -3.17 0.49
N GLN A 105 -6.21 -2.94 1.70
CA GLN A 105 -6.91 -1.71 2.06
C GLN A 105 -6.08 -0.90 3.04
N ALA A 106 -5.92 0.41 2.79
CA ALA A 106 -5.21 1.30 3.70
C ALA A 106 -5.87 1.26 5.08
N ARG A 107 -5.07 0.96 6.09
CA ARG A 107 -5.55 0.76 7.46
C ARG A 107 -5.88 2.09 8.12
N VAL A 108 -6.99 2.12 8.85
CA VAL A 108 -7.35 3.24 9.71
C VAL A 108 -6.24 3.46 10.75
N GLY A 109 -5.77 4.69 10.87
CA GLY A 109 -4.64 5.05 11.74
C GLY A 109 -3.27 4.95 11.09
N SER A 110 -3.14 4.38 9.87
CA SER A 110 -1.93 4.52 9.07
C SER A 110 -1.94 5.84 8.28
N ARG A 111 -0.76 6.35 7.93
CA ARG A 111 -0.66 7.55 7.06
C ARG A 111 -1.21 7.30 5.66
N GLN A 112 -1.32 6.04 5.26
CA GLN A 112 -1.82 5.66 3.94
C GLN A 112 -3.32 5.91 3.78
N ILE A 113 -4.06 6.08 4.86
CA ILE A 113 -5.48 6.46 4.80
C ILE A 113 -5.69 7.82 4.12
N ASP A 114 -4.68 8.70 4.12
CA ASP A 114 -4.69 10.01 3.48
C ASP A 114 -4.40 9.95 1.97
N ASP A 115 -4.06 8.78 1.45
CA ASP A 115 -3.89 8.56 0.01
C ASP A 115 -5.26 8.41 -0.67
N LEU A 116 -5.86 9.53 -0.99
CA LEU A 116 -7.22 9.58 -1.55
C LEU A 116 -7.37 8.89 -2.92
N SER A 117 -6.27 8.72 -3.64
CA SER A 117 -6.29 8.16 -5.00
C SER A 117 -6.10 6.65 -5.05
N CYS A 118 -5.37 6.08 -4.08
CA CYS A 118 -4.95 4.68 -4.09
C CYS A 118 -5.14 4.06 -2.71
N ARG A 119 -6.33 4.22 -2.14
CA ARG A 119 -6.65 3.71 -0.81
C ARG A 119 -6.77 2.20 -0.77
N GLN A 120 -7.16 1.59 -1.88
CA GLN A 120 -7.25 0.14 -2.03
C GLN A 120 -6.53 -0.32 -3.30
N LEU A 121 -5.89 -1.48 -3.22
CA LEU A 121 -5.28 -2.19 -4.33
C LEU A 121 -5.81 -3.63 -4.33
N ALA A 122 -6.03 -4.18 -5.52
CA ALA A 122 -6.46 -5.57 -5.64
C ALA A 122 -5.81 -6.24 -6.85
N ILE A 123 -5.58 -7.55 -6.72
CA ILE A 123 -5.12 -8.43 -7.79
C ILE A 123 -5.98 -9.69 -7.80
N ASP A 124 -6.28 -10.22 -8.99
CA ASP A 124 -7.04 -11.45 -9.13
C ASP A 124 -6.20 -12.61 -9.70
N ASP A 125 -6.81 -13.76 -9.88
CA ASP A 125 -6.21 -14.97 -10.45
C ASP A 125 -5.67 -14.78 -11.87
N ALA A 126 -6.26 -13.89 -12.67
CA ALA A 126 -5.75 -13.53 -13.98
C ALA A 126 -4.58 -12.53 -13.93
N GLY A 127 -4.19 -12.07 -12.74
CA GLY A 127 -3.16 -11.05 -12.55
C GLY A 127 -3.64 -9.63 -12.87
N LEU A 128 -4.95 -9.42 -13.01
CA LEU A 128 -5.52 -8.10 -13.27
C LEU A 128 -5.40 -7.20 -12.04
N GLN A 129 -4.65 -6.13 -12.19
CA GLN A 129 -4.40 -5.12 -11.17
C GLN A 129 -5.49 -4.06 -11.19
N ARG A 130 -6.09 -3.79 -10.04
CA ARG A 130 -7.12 -2.76 -9.86
C ARG A 130 -6.76 -1.90 -8.66
N SER A 131 -7.25 -0.68 -8.66
CA SER A 131 -7.13 0.23 -7.52
C SER A 131 -8.45 0.96 -7.27
N ALA A 132 -8.70 1.32 -6.03
CA ALA A 132 -9.83 2.15 -5.67
C ALA A 132 -9.39 3.41 -4.91
N ASP A 133 -10.15 4.47 -5.14
CA ASP A 133 -10.01 5.74 -4.42
C ASP A 133 -10.63 5.68 -3.01
N ALA A 134 -10.64 6.81 -2.33
CA ALA A 134 -11.23 6.95 -1.00
C ALA A 134 -12.75 6.74 -0.97
N ALA A 135 -13.44 6.93 -2.08
CA ALA A 135 -14.88 6.71 -2.22
C ALA A 135 -15.22 5.25 -2.57
N GLY A 136 -14.22 4.41 -2.81
CA GLY A 136 -14.42 3.01 -3.18
C GLY A 136 -14.68 2.79 -4.67
N ASN A 137 -14.39 3.77 -5.53
CA ASN A 137 -14.53 3.61 -6.97
C ASN A 137 -13.35 2.81 -7.52
N TRP A 138 -13.60 1.59 -7.96
CA TRP A 138 -12.60 0.71 -8.56
C TRP A 138 -12.29 1.08 -10.01
N SER A 139 -11.02 1.07 -10.37
CA SER A 139 -10.53 1.31 -11.72
C SER A 139 -9.37 0.38 -12.07
N SER A 140 -9.35 -0.08 -13.31
CA SER A 140 -8.21 -0.75 -13.96
C SER A 140 -7.65 0.06 -15.13
N ALA A 141 -8.22 1.24 -15.41
CA ALA A 141 -7.89 2.02 -16.60
C ALA A 141 -6.46 2.61 -16.56
N ASP A 142 -5.92 2.86 -15.37
CA ASP A 142 -4.55 3.33 -15.20
C ASP A 142 -3.91 2.62 -14.00
N PRO A 143 -3.48 1.36 -14.18
CA PRO A 143 -2.83 0.62 -13.09
C PRO A 143 -1.52 1.28 -12.66
N GLN A 144 -0.81 1.96 -13.56
CA GLN A 144 0.47 2.59 -13.24
C GLN A 144 0.35 3.70 -12.19
N ARG A 145 -0.79 4.37 -12.11
CA ARG A 145 -1.04 5.43 -11.12
C ARG A 145 -0.84 4.95 -9.68
N CYS A 146 -1.27 3.72 -9.38
CA CYS A 146 -1.21 3.14 -8.03
C CYS A 146 -0.23 1.96 -7.94
N TRP A 147 0.02 1.29 -9.05
CA TRP A 147 0.87 0.11 -9.15
C TRP A 147 2.26 0.40 -9.75
N GLY A 148 2.48 1.59 -10.30
CA GLY A 148 3.74 2.06 -10.87
C GLY A 148 4.79 2.52 -9.85
#